data_6f6520bb462e3584e83a2c881b4452d8
#
_entry.id   6f6520bb462e3584e83a2c881b4452d8
#
_cell.length_a   1.000
_cell.length_b   1.000
_cell.length_c   1.000
_cell.angle_alpha   90.00
_cell.angle_beta   90.00
_cell.angle_gamma   90.00
#
_symmetry.space_group_name_H-M   'P 1'
#
loop_
_entity.id
_entity.type
_entity.pdbx_description
1 polymer ?
#
loop_
_entity_poly.entity_id
_entity_poly.type
_entity_poly.pdbx_seq_one_letter_code
_entity_poly.pdbx_strand_id
1 'polypeptide(L)'
;MINLKIGQKLQLEIERMGINGEGIGVISGRLVFIPYALPGEEVLVEITENARNFSRAKLVKIIEKSPNRVKPQDRAYHEMSQSHIMHLSYPMQLEFKRDVMRQALEKYKPAGWRNYELRATLGMENTLGYRNKLQFQVRRLNDGTVIAGLYQEGTHHLVNLDNCLVQDPKTQEIINHICRLIEKFDLPVYDERKIGGIRTVMVRRSQKTGEVQIIFVTSTPIILDGQVWPELREEPSKRQKNSFVKFDKMLSALTEEFEEIVTVAVNFHPRKTSEIYGERTQVLFNEKETITEGVLDYEFELSPRAFYQLNSEQANVLYGEAVKALNPKKDDRVIDAYCGVGTIGFAVAKKVKSVHGMDITPESIFDAR
;
A
#
# COMPACT_ATOMS: atom_id res chain seq x y z
N MET A 1 40.89 12.87 0.57
CA MET A 1 39.44 12.57 0.81
C MET A 1 38.99 13.41 1.98
N ILE A 2 37.92 14.20 1.83
CA ILE A 2 37.37 14.97 2.96
C ILE A 2 36.78 13.97 3.95
N ASN A 3 37.14 14.12 5.22
CA ASN A 3 36.61 13.34 6.30
C ASN A 3 35.39 14.07 6.87
N LEU A 4 34.20 13.79 6.31
CA LEU A 4 32.94 14.32 6.85
C LEU A 4 32.66 13.70 8.22
N LYS A 5 32.23 14.52 9.19
CA LYS A 5 31.89 14.05 10.54
C LYS A 5 30.36 13.95 10.70
N ILE A 6 29.89 12.93 11.42
CA ILE A 6 28.47 12.86 11.82
C ILE A 6 28.14 14.11 12.65
N GLY A 7 26.99 14.73 12.39
CA GLY A 7 26.57 16.01 12.97
C GLY A 7 27.14 17.25 12.28
N GLN A 8 28.07 17.10 11.35
CA GLN A 8 28.62 18.22 10.60
C GLN A 8 27.54 18.83 9.70
N LYS A 9 27.40 20.17 9.76
CA LYS A 9 26.52 20.94 8.87
C LYS A 9 27.32 21.50 7.72
N LEU A 10 26.74 21.44 6.51
CA LEU A 10 27.38 21.97 5.30
C LEU A 10 26.30 22.31 4.26
N GLN A 11 26.68 23.22 3.36
CA GLN A 11 25.88 23.57 2.20
C GLN A 11 26.35 22.81 0.97
N LEU A 12 25.41 22.42 0.14
CA LEU A 12 25.69 21.81 -1.17
C LEU A 12 24.50 21.97 -2.11
N GLU A 13 24.78 21.88 -3.38
CA GLU A 13 23.81 21.82 -4.46
C GLU A 13 23.37 20.37 -4.70
N ILE A 14 22.10 20.18 -5.01
CA ILE A 14 21.54 18.88 -5.40
C ILE A 14 21.60 18.75 -6.91
N GLU A 15 22.42 17.80 -7.36
CA GLU A 15 22.67 17.58 -8.79
C GLU A 15 21.60 16.72 -9.47
N ARG A 16 21.09 15.68 -8.78
CA ARG A 16 20.14 14.71 -9.34
C ARG A 16 19.36 14.00 -8.25
N MET A 17 18.37 13.19 -8.66
CA MET A 17 17.66 12.28 -7.76
C MET A 17 18.28 10.88 -7.79
N GLY A 18 18.30 10.22 -6.64
CA GLY A 18 18.52 8.78 -6.50
C GLY A 18 17.26 7.98 -6.84
N ILE A 19 17.43 6.69 -7.02
CA ILE A 19 16.34 5.79 -7.44
C ILE A 19 15.21 5.68 -6.42
N ASN A 20 15.46 6.00 -5.15
CA ASN A 20 14.44 5.97 -4.09
C ASN A 20 13.79 7.36 -3.85
N GLY A 21 14.10 8.37 -4.67
CA GLY A 21 13.53 9.71 -4.55
C GLY A 21 14.31 10.69 -3.66
N GLU A 22 15.45 10.28 -3.11
CA GLU A 22 16.37 11.19 -2.39
C GLU A 22 17.13 12.09 -3.36
N GLY A 23 17.44 13.33 -2.94
CA GLY A 23 18.37 14.19 -3.64
C GLY A 23 19.81 13.71 -3.45
N ILE A 24 20.64 13.87 -4.47
CA ILE A 24 22.07 13.53 -4.44
C ILE A 24 22.86 14.77 -4.78
N GLY A 25 23.75 15.14 -3.86
CA GLY A 25 24.79 16.15 -4.09
C GLY A 25 26.18 15.54 -3.99
N VAL A 26 27.20 16.28 -4.43
CA VAL A 26 28.59 15.82 -4.43
C VAL A 26 29.47 16.77 -3.65
N ILE A 27 30.27 16.24 -2.74
CA ILE A 27 31.29 17.01 -2.00
C ILE A 27 32.65 16.38 -2.20
N SER A 28 33.52 17.08 -2.92
CA SER A 28 34.89 16.61 -3.23
C SER A 28 34.92 15.17 -3.76
N GLY A 29 34.02 14.85 -4.68
CA GLY A 29 33.89 13.54 -5.32
C GLY A 29 33.14 12.48 -4.50
N ARG A 30 32.58 12.85 -3.32
CA ARG A 30 31.82 11.97 -2.47
C ARG A 30 30.33 12.23 -2.62
N LEU A 31 29.54 11.18 -2.89
CA LEU A 31 28.09 11.26 -2.97
C LEU A 31 27.48 11.45 -1.57
N VAL A 32 26.53 12.37 -1.47
CA VAL A 32 25.71 12.60 -0.27
C VAL A 32 24.25 12.45 -0.65
N PHE A 33 23.54 11.55 0.03
CA PHE A 33 22.11 11.28 -0.16
C PHE A 33 21.29 12.05 0.86
N ILE A 34 20.35 12.85 0.39
CA ILE A 34 19.53 13.75 1.20
C ILE A 34 18.05 13.51 0.90
N PRO A 35 17.30 12.83 1.79
CA PRO A 35 15.86 12.72 1.66
C PRO A 35 15.19 14.09 1.53
N TYR A 36 14.13 14.17 0.72
CA TYR A 36 13.31 15.36 0.50
C TYR A 36 13.99 16.54 -0.20
N ALA A 37 15.23 16.43 -0.64
CA ALA A 37 15.90 17.45 -1.46
C ALA A 37 15.69 17.19 -2.96
N LEU A 38 15.62 18.25 -3.76
CA LEU A 38 15.33 18.19 -5.20
C LEU A 38 16.49 18.75 -6.03
N PRO A 39 16.71 18.26 -7.26
CA PRO A 39 17.71 18.81 -8.18
C PRO A 39 17.55 20.32 -8.41
N GLY A 40 18.68 21.00 -8.46
CA GLY A 40 18.75 22.47 -8.59
C GLY A 40 18.46 23.23 -7.31
N GLU A 41 18.35 22.55 -6.16
CA GLU A 41 18.29 23.21 -4.86
C GLU A 41 19.66 23.40 -4.26
N GLU A 42 19.88 24.57 -3.63
CA GLU A 42 20.95 24.76 -2.66
C GLU A 42 20.41 24.50 -1.27
N VAL A 43 21.06 23.59 -0.53
CA VAL A 43 20.55 23.13 0.77
C VAL A 43 21.62 23.14 1.86
N LEU A 44 21.19 23.45 3.09
CA LEU A 44 21.95 23.18 4.30
C LEU A 44 21.54 21.79 4.82
N VAL A 45 22.52 20.92 5.02
CA VAL A 45 22.32 19.56 5.49
C VAL A 45 23.17 19.25 6.70
N GLU A 46 22.80 18.22 7.46
CA GLU A 46 23.58 17.68 8.57
C GLU A 46 23.86 16.19 8.31
N ILE A 47 25.15 15.84 8.33
CA ILE A 47 25.60 14.45 8.08
C ILE A 47 25.07 13.52 9.17
N THR A 48 24.38 12.47 8.78
CA THR A 48 23.81 11.45 9.69
C THR A 48 24.54 10.12 9.64
N GLU A 49 25.19 9.83 8.49
CA GLU A 49 25.89 8.56 8.28
C GLU A 49 27.08 8.76 7.34
N ASN A 50 28.18 8.06 7.61
CA ASN A 50 29.33 7.94 6.74
C ASN A 50 29.61 6.46 6.42
N ALA A 51 29.21 6.01 5.24
CA ALA A 51 29.62 4.71 4.71
C ALA A 51 30.94 4.83 3.93
N ARG A 52 31.49 3.72 3.47
CA ARG A 52 32.76 3.69 2.73
C ARG A 52 32.76 4.57 1.48
N ASN A 53 31.69 4.53 0.68
CA ASN A 53 31.61 5.15 -0.64
C ASN A 53 30.64 6.33 -0.74
N PHE A 54 29.83 6.58 0.27
CA PHE A 54 28.82 7.64 0.30
C PHE A 54 28.58 8.14 1.73
N SER A 55 27.86 9.24 1.84
CA SER A 55 27.31 9.73 3.11
C SER A 55 25.80 9.91 2.98
N ARG A 56 25.09 9.87 4.12
CA ARG A 56 23.70 10.31 4.21
C ARG A 56 23.61 11.55 5.06
N ALA A 57 22.68 12.41 4.73
CA ALA A 57 22.44 13.62 5.49
C ALA A 57 20.94 13.89 5.61
N LYS A 58 20.56 14.56 6.67
CA LYS A 58 19.19 15.11 6.80
C LYS A 58 19.17 16.54 6.27
N LEU A 59 18.08 16.90 5.60
CA LEU A 59 17.80 18.24 5.15
C LEU A 59 17.50 19.13 6.37
N VAL A 60 18.29 20.19 6.58
CA VAL A 60 18.08 21.17 7.65
C VAL A 60 17.31 22.39 7.14
N LYS A 61 17.72 22.91 5.98
CA LYS A 61 17.10 24.10 5.37
C LYS A 61 17.33 24.09 3.87
N ILE A 62 16.33 24.52 3.13
CA ILE A 62 16.46 24.85 1.71
C ILE A 62 16.82 26.32 1.62
N ILE A 63 17.96 26.65 1.00
CA ILE A 63 18.47 27.98 0.81
C ILE A 63 17.91 28.57 -0.49
N GLU A 64 18.04 27.80 -1.58
CA GLU A 64 17.46 28.11 -2.87
C GLU A 64 16.54 26.95 -3.30
N LYS A 65 15.31 27.26 -3.69
CA LYS A 65 14.30 26.25 -4.03
C LYS A 65 14.32 25.91 -5.51
N SER A 66 14.19 24.64 -5.83
CA SER A 66 13.88 24.21 -7.18
C SER A 66 12.53 24.79 -7.65
N PRO A 67 12.40 25.25 -8.91
CA PRO A 67 11.12 25.68 -9.48
C PRO A 67 10.08 24.54 -9.52
N ASN A 68 10.54 23.31 -9.45
CA ASN A 68 9.71 22.11 -9.46
C ASN A 68 9.24 21.66 -8.07
N ARG A 69 9.62 22.39 -7.02
CA ARG A 69 9.15 22.09 -5.66
C ARG A 69 7.74 22.60 -5.43
N VAL A 70 6.89 21.70 -5.00
CA VAL A 70 5.54 22.01 -4.55
C VAL A 70 5.37 21.71 -3.05
N LYS A 71 4.37 22.32 -2.42
CA LYS A 71 4.02 22.00 -1.04
C LYS A 71 3.29 20.68 -1.00
N PRO A 72 3.74 19.66 -0.25
CA PRO A 72 2.99 18.43 -0.06
C PRO A 72 1.62 18.72 0.54
N GLN A 73 0.60 18.08 0.01
CA GLN A 73 -0.78 18.28 0.45
C GLN A 73 -1.12 17.41 1.68
N ASP A 74 -0.49 16.24 1.79
CA ASP A 74 -0.69 15.33 2.90
C ASP A 74 0.05 15.79 4.15
N ARG A 75 -0.65 15.83 5.30
CA ARG A 75 -0.07 16.29 6.57
C ARG A 75 0.98 15.32 7.11
N ALA A 76 0.76 14.01 6.91
CA ALA A 76 1.65 12.97 7.37
C ALA A 76 2.84 12.72 6.41
N TYR A 77 3.01 13.56 5.39
CA TYR A 77 4.00 13.39 4.33
C TYR A 77 5.41 13.06 4.84
N HIS A 78 5.89 13.78 5.86
CA HIS A 78 7.23 13.59 6.40
C HIS A 78 7.39 12.36 7.32
N GLU A 79 6.28 11.77 7.72
CA GLU A 79 6.26 10.62 8.63
C GLU A 79 6.00 9.31 7.89
N MET A 80 5.50 9.42 6.63
CA MET A 80 5.11 8.26 5.82
C MET A 80 6.05 7.98 4.67
N SER A 81 6.41 6.71 4.50
CA SER A 81 7.16 6.23 3.34
C SER A 81 6.37 6.15 2.04
N GLN A 82 5.04 6.32 2.06
CA GLN A 82 4.18 6.09 0.88
C GLN A 82 4.10 7.26 -0.10
N SER A 83 4.66 8.42 0.24
CA SER A 83 4.54 9.66 -0.54
C SER A 83 5.88 10.35 -0.77
N HIS A 84 6.96 9.58 -0.91
CA HIS A 84 8.36 10.06 -0.90
C HIS A 84 8.66 11.26 -1.81
N ILE A 85 7.92 11.44 -2.90
CA ILE A 85 8.16 12.51 -3.89
C ILE A 85 6.97 13.46 -4.05
N MET A 86 6.05 13.53 -3.09
CA MET A 86 4.91 14.45 -3.14
C MET A 86 5.32 15.93 -3.13
N HIS A 87 6.53 16.24 -2.73
CA HIS A 87 7.12 17.59 -2.78
C HIS A 87 7.65 17.98 -4.18
N LEU A 88 7.64 17.05 -5.14
CA LEU A 88 7.99 17.27 -6.54
C LEU A 88 6.73 17.47 -7.37
N SER A 89 6.72 18.42 -8.30
CA SER A 89 5.59 18.64 -9.21
C SER A 89 5.28 17.40 -10.04
N TYR A 90 4.01 17.14 -10.32
CA TYR A 90 3.60 15.88 -10.95
C TYR A 90 4.25 15.60 -12.32
N PRO A 91 4.39 16.59 -13.23
CA PRO A 91 5.15 16.36 -14.46
C PRO A 91 6.58 15.88 -14.20
N MET A 92 7.24 16.45 -13.18
CA MET A 92 8.59 16.03 -12.82
C MET A 92 8.64 14.68 -12.09
N GLN A 93 7.56 14.26 -11.41
CA GLN A 93 7.46 12.89 -10.90
C GLN A 93 7.45 11.87 -12.05
N LEU A 94 6.80 12.17 -13.17
CA LEU A 94 6.79 11.33 -14.37
C LEU A 94 8.18 11.23 -15.01
N GLU A 95 8.89 12.37 -15.12
CA GLU A 95 10.27 12.39 -15.62
C GLU A 95 11.23 11.66 -14.68
N PHE A 96 11.07 11.81 -13.37
CA PHE A 96 11.85 11.06 -12.39
C PHE A 96 11.66 9.54 -12.55
N LYS A 97 10.43 9.05 -12.72
CA LYS A 97 10.14 7.63 -12.94
C LYS A 97 10.79 7.12 -14.23
N ARG A 98 10.79 7.94 -15.29
CA ARG A 98 11.49 7.63 -16.53
C ARG A 98 13.00 7.57 -16.33
N ASP A 99 13.55 8.49 -15.53
CA ASP A 99 14.98 8.53 -15.22
C ASP A 99 15.44 7.33 -14.39
N VAL A 100 14.62 6.82 -13.46
CA VAL A 100 14.89 5.57 -12.73
C VAL A 100 15.10 4.40 -13.70
N MET A 101 14.27 4.30 -14.74
CA MET A 101 14.44 3.28 -15.79
C MET A 101 15.73 3.48 -16.58
N ARG A 102 16.07 4.73 -16.92
CA ARG A 102 17.34 5.05 -17.59
C ARG A 102 18.54 4.63 -16.74
N GLN A 103 18.55 5.00 -15.47
CA GLN A 103 19.61 4.61 -14.52
C GLN A 103 19.74 3.08 -14.40
N ALA A 104 18.63 2.34 -14.38
CA ALA A 104 18.65 0.88 -14.36
C ALA A 104 19.26 0.30 -15.64
N LEU A 105 18.87 0.78 -16.81
CA LEU A 105 19.43 0.35 -18.09
C LEU A 105 20.93 0.63 -18.18
N GLU A 106 21.38 1.81 -17.75
CA GLU A 106 22.81 2.18 -17.71
C GLU A 106 23.61 1.33 -16.71
N LYS A 107 23.00 0.96 -15.58
CA LYS A 107 23.65 0.13 -14.57
C LYS A 107 23.79 -1.33 -14.99
N TYR A 108 22.71 -1.93 -15.46
CA TYR A 108 22.66 -3.38 -15.73
C TYR A 108 23.01 -3.75 -17.18
N LYS A 109 22.92 -2.81 -18.10
CA LYS A 109 23.32 -2.93 -19.51
C LYS A 109 22.86 -4.23 -20.18
N PRO A 110 21.56 -4.58 -20.12
CA PRO A 110 21.07 -5.78 -20.80
C PRO A 110 21.40 -5.74 -22.29
N ALA A 111 21.45 -6.90 -22.95
CA ALA A 111 21.80 -6.99 -24.37
C ALA A 111 20.92 -6.05 -25.21
N GLY A 112 21.55 -5.21 -26.04
CA GLY A 112 20.85 -4.24 -26.89
C GLY A 112 20.26 -3.02 -26.18
N TRP A 113 20.56 -2.78 -24.91
CA TRP A 113 19.95 -1.72 -24.09
C TRP A 113 20.02 -0.32 -24.69
N ARG A 114 21.06 -0.01 -25.48
CA ARG A 114 21.22 1.28 -26.15
C ARG A 114 20.20 1.52 -27.27
N ASN A 115 19.58 0.46 -27.75
CA ASN A 115 18.54 0.50 -28.80
C ASN A 115 17.12 0.52 -28.21
N TYR A 116 16.96 0.45 -26.89
CA TYR A 116 15.64 0.53 -26.25
C TYR A 116 15.12 1.97 -26.31
N GLU A 117 13.93 2.12 -26.87
CA GLU A 117 13.21 3.38 -26.82
C GLU A 117 12.61 3.56 -25.42
N LEU A 118 13.12 4.53 -24.67
CA LEU A 118 12.56 4.87 -23.36
C LEU A 118 11.50 5.97 -23.54
N ARG A 119 10.25 5.56 -23.63
CA ARG A 119 9.11 6.46 -23.82
C ARG A 119 8.81 7.27 -22.57
N ALA A 120 7.97 8.31 -22.73
CA ALA A 120 7.45 9.08 -21.59
C ALA A 120 6.63 8.19 -20.66
N THR A 121 6.70 8.47 -19.37
CA THR A 121 5.87 7.81 -18.37
C THR A 121 4.41 8.21 -18.56
N LEU A 122 3.52 7.21 -18.65
CA LEU A 122 2.09 7.45 -18.72
C LEU A 122 1.56 7.84 -17.34
N GLY A 123 1.07 9.05 -17.22
CA GLY A 123 0.56 9.62 -15.98
C GLY A 123 -0.93 9.39 -15.78
N MET A 124 -1.42 9.85 -14.62
CA MET A 124 -2.84 9.89 -14.25
C MET A 124 -3.37 11.32 -14.35
N GLU A 125 -4.66 11.44 -14.60
CA GLU A 125 -5.37 12.71 -14.47
C GLU A 125 -5.59 13.05 -12.99
N ASN A 126 -6.13 12.11 -12.22
CA ASN A 126 -6.36 12.26 -10.78
C ASN A 126 -5.22 11.60 -10.00
N THR A 127 -4.35 12.40 -9.39
CA THR A 127 -3.17 11.93 -8.65
C THR A 127 -3.42 11.64 -7.17
N LEU A 128 -4.64 11.86 -6.69
CA LEU A 128 -5.10 11.61 -5.32
C LEU A 128 -6.34 10.69 -5.33
N GLY A 129 -6.62 10.06 -4.20
CA GLY A 129 -7.79 9.20 -4.03
C GLY A 129 -7.79 7.91 -4.86
N TYR A 130 -6.66 7.53 -5.44
CA TYR A 130 -6.57 6.44 -6.42
C TYR A 130 -6.42 5.03 -5.81
N ARG A 131 -6.04 4.94 -4.52
CA ARG A 131 -5.84 3.64 -3.88
C ARG A 131 -7.16 3.05 -3.45
N ASN A 132 -7.59 2.02 -4.13
CA ASN A 132 -8.85 1.31 -3.88
C ASN A 132 -8.83 0.43 -2.60
N LYS A 133 -7.68 0.24 -1.97
CA LYS A 133 -7.52 -0.57 -0.77
C LYS A 133 -6.59 0.12 0.23
N LEU A 134 -7.06 0.30 1.45
CA LEU A 134 -6.23 0.58 2.61
C LEU A 134 -6.03 -0.67 3.48
N GLN A 135 -4.95 -0.68 4.24
CA GLN A 135 -4.62 -1.76 5.15
C GLN A 135 -3.81 -1.19 6.30
N PHE A 136 -4.52 -0.76 7.33
CA PHE A 136 -3.96 0.00 8.44
C PHE A 136 -3.91 -0.83 9.73
N GLN A 137 -2.79 -0.70 10.44
CA GLN A 137 -2.69 -1.16 11.81
C GLN A 137 -3.55 -0.28 12.71
N VAL A 138 -4.16 -0.91 13.73
CA VAL A 138 -5.00 -0.21 14.70
C VAL A 138 -4.27 -0.21 16.05
N ARG A 139 -4.32 0.93 16.77
CA ARG A 139 -3.76 1.08 18.11
C ARG A 139 -4.70 1.91 18.98
N ARG A 140 -4.74 1.55 20.26
CA ARG A 140 -5.40 2.37 21.29
C ARG A 140 -4.32 3.15 22.02
N LEU A 141 -4.47 4.47 22.07
CA LEU A 141 -3.59 5.38 22.80
C LEU A 141 -3.90 5.35 24.30
N ASN A 142 -3.04 5.97 25.09
CA ASN A 142 -3.18 6.00 26.56
C ASN A 142 -4.44 6.76 27.04
N ASP A 143 -4.91 7.73 26.26
CA ASP A 143 -6.14 8.51 26.51
C ASP A 143 -7.43 7.75 26.10
N GLY A 144 -7.28 6.56 25.52
CA GLY A 144 -8.40 5.73 25.05
C GLY A 144 -8.73 5.91 23.57
N THR A 145 -8.18 6.92 22.90
CA THR A 145 -8.38 7.16 21.46
C THR A 145 -7.86 5.98 20.63
N VAL A 146 -8.63 5.60 19.62
CA VAL A 146 -8.22 4.56 18.67
C VAL A 146 -7.78 5.21 17.36
N ILE A 147 -6.58 4.91 16.95
CA ILE A 147 -5.98 5.39 15.70
C ILE A 147 -5.73 4.24 14.73
N ALA A 148 -5.77 4.55 13.44
CA ALA A 148 -5.40 3.63 12.38
C ALA A 148 -4.37 4.26 11.44
N GLY A 149 -3.41 3.46 10.97
CA GLY A 149 -2.37 3.97 10.09
C GLY A 149 -1.25 2.98 9.81
N LEU A 150 -0.08 3.52 9.55
CA LEU A 150 1.12 2.76 9.18
C LEU A 150 2.27 3.10 10.12
N TYR A 151 3.18 2.15 10.27
CA TYR A 151 4.42 2.41 11.00
C TYR A 151 5.33 3.33 10.20
N GLN A 152 5.91 4.30 10.91
CA GLN A 152 7.03 5.06 10.39
C GLN A 152 8.19 4.12 10.08
N GLU A 153 8.83 4.31 8.93
CA GLU A 153 9.91 3.44 8.45
C GLU A 153 11.03 3.27 9.49
N GLY A 154 11.41 2.00 9.71
CA GLY A 154 12.45 1.65 10.69
C GLY A 154 12.07 1.84 12.16
N THR A 155 10.80 2.10 12.47
CA THR A 155 10.32 2.32 13.84
C THR A 155 9.08 1.49 14.18
N HIS A 156 8.70 1.46 15.47
CA HIS A 156 7.43 0.94 15.95
C HIS A 156 6.40 2.06 16.23
N HIS A 157 6.68 3.30 15.78
CA HIS A 157 5.77 4.42 15.90
C HIS A 157 4.69 4.33 14.84
N LEU A 158 3.43 4.23 15.26
CA LEU A 158 2.28 4.25 14.36
C LEU A 158 1.88 5.69 14.06
N VAL A 159 1.96 6.08 12.80
CA VAL A 159 1.48 7.37 12.30
C VAL A 159 -0.03 7.26 12.09
N ASN A 160 -0.80 8.15 12.71
CA ASN A 160 -2.23 8.23 12.49
C ASN A 160 -2.53 8.77 11.08
N LEU A 161 -3.28 8.00 10.29
CA LEU A 161 -3.64 8.35 8.91
C LEU A 161 -5.15 8.57 8.81
N ASP A 162 -5.65 9.54 9.56
CA ASP A 162 -7.06 9.94 9.55
C ASP A 162 -7.49 10.70 8.28
N ASN A 163 -6.52 11.15 7.48
CA ASN A 163 -6.73 11.81 6.19
C ASN A 163 -5.55 11.54 5.24
N CYS A 164 -5.45 10.32 4.73
CA CYS A 164 -4.44 9.94 3.75
C CYS A 164 -4.93 10.21 2.33
N LEU A 165 -4.43 11.27 1.70
CA LEU A 165 -4.93 11.78 0.42
C LEU A 165 -4.80 10.83 -0.77
N VAL A 166 -3.94 9.81 -0.71
CA VAL A 166 -3.83 8.82 -1.79
C VAL A 166 -4.87 7.70 -1.69
N GLN A 167 -5.52 7.55 -0.51
CA GLN A 167 -6.58 6.57 -0.33
C GLN A 167 -7.90 7.07 -0.93
N ASP A 168 -8.72 6.14 -1.42
CA ASP A 168 -10.10 6.43 -1.81
C ASP A 168 -10.83 7.08 -0.62
N PRO A 169 -11.52 8.22 -0.80
CA PRO A 169 -12.15 8.97 0.29
C PRO A 169 -13.16 8.13 1.08
N LYS A 170 -13.87 7.21 0.43
CA LYS A 170 -14.86 6.35 1.11
C LYS A 170 -14.17 5.31 1.99
N THR A 171 -13.07 4.70 1.53
CA THR A 171 -12.30 3.77 2.38
C THR A 171 -11.72 4.49 3.59
N GLN A 172 -11.30 5.75 3.42
CA GLN A 172 -10.82 6.59 4.52
C GLN A 172 -11.94 6.95 5.52
N GLU A 173 -13.13 7.26 5.03
CA GLU A 173 -14.31 7.52 5.87
C GLU A 173 -14.66 6.29 6.72
N ILE A 174 -14.69 5.12 6.09
CA ILE A 174 -15.04 3.86 6.75
C ILE A 174 -14.02 3.50 7.84
N ILE A 175 -12.71 3.59 7.58
CA ILE A 175 -11.70 3.25 8.62
C ILE A 175 -11.78 4.21 9.81
N ASN A 176 -12.02 5.49 9.58
CA ASN A 176 -12.22 6.47 10.64
C ASN A 176 -13.48 6.16 11.46
N HIS A 177 -14.55 5.72 10.81
CA HIS A 177 -15.76 5.29 11.50
C HIS A 177 -15.53 4.02 12.32
N ILE A 178 -14.82 3.02 11.77
CA ILE A 178 -14.42 1.80 12.49
C ILE A 178 -13.63 2.16 13.77
N CYS A 179 -12.69 3.10 13.72
CA CYS A 179 -11.96 3.53 14.91
C CYS A 179 -12.91 4.06 15.99
N ARG A 180 -13.87 4.93 15.61
CA ARG A 180 -14.91 5.44 16.54
C ARG A 180 -15.79 4.32 17.11
N LEU A 181 -16.15 3.33 16.30
CA LEU A 181 -16.94 2.19 16.78
C LEU A 181 -16.15 1.29 17.75
N ILE A 182 -14.84 1.08 17.50
CA ILE A 182 -13.95 0.35 18.40
C ILE A 182 -13.87 1.08 19.77
N GLU A 183 -13.84 2.42 19.78
CA GLU A 183 -13.91 3.22 21.02
C GLU A 183 -15.26 3.07 21.69
N LYS A 184 -16.36 3.31 20.95
CA LYS A 184 -17.75 3.28 21.46
C LYS A 184 -18.09 1.95 22.13
N PHE A 185 -17.68 0.84 21.53
CA PHE A 185 -17.97 -0.50 22.05
C PHE A 185 -16.86 -1.03 22.97
N ASP A 186 -15.81 -0.24 23.20
CA ASP A 186 -14.63 -0.63 23.99
C ASP A 186 -14.09 -2.00 23.60
N LEU A 187 -13.84 -2.17 22.30
CA LEU A 187 -13.29 -3.40 21.77
C LEU A 187 -11.79 -3.50 22.02
N PRO A 188 -11.27 -4.70 22.30
CA PRO A 188 -9.85 -4.88 22.50
C PRO A 188 -9.07 -4.61 21.21
N VAL A 189 -8.02 -3.82 21.30
CA VAL A 189 -7.05 -3.54 20.23
C VAL A 189 -5.73 -4.22 20.59
N TYR A 190 -5.06 -4.75 19.58
CA TYR A 190 -3.78 -5.42 19.74
C TYR A 190 -2.72 -4.48 20.32
N ASP A 191 -2.05 -4.97 21.34
CA ASP A 191 -0.87 -4.37 21.96
C ASP A 191 0.22 -5.44 22.03
N GLU A 192 1.42 -5.11 21.62
CA GLU A 192 2.56 -6.03 21.62
C GLU A 192 2.89 -6.60 23.01
N ARG A 193 2.52 -5.85 24.05
CA ARG A 193 2.68 -6.24 25.47
C ARG A 193 1.53 -7.09 25.99
N LYS A 194 0.32 -6.88 25.44
CA LYS A 194 -0.92 -7.56 25.84
C LYS A 194 -1.51 -8.19 24.57
N ILE A 195 -1.28 -9.47 24.38
CA ILE A 195 -1.82 -10.20 23.24
C ILE A 195 -3.35 -10.17 23.31
N GLY A 196 -3.99 -9.62 22.29
CA GLY A 196 -5.45 -9.64 22.16
C GLY A 196 -6.03 -8.49 21.34
N GLY A 197 -7.09 -8.76 20.59
CA GLY A 197 -7.90 -7.77 19.89
C GLY A 197 -7.59 -7.55 18.42
N ILE A 198 -8.20 -6.48 17.89
CA ILE A 198 -8.08 -6.05 16.50
C ILE A 198 -6.67 -5.50 16.26
N ARG A 199 -5.99 -6.04 15.27
CA ARG A 199 -4.61 -5.71 14.94
C ARG A 199 -4.50 -4.83 13.70
N THR A 200 -5.23 -5.22 12.65
CA THR A 200 -5.21 -4.56 11.36
C THR A 200 -6.63 -4.55 10.81
N VAL A 201 -6.98 -3.49 10.10
CA VAL A 201 -8.21 -3.42 9.32
C VAL A 201 -7.82 -3.18 7.86
N MET A 202 -8.35 -4.01 6.98
CA MET A 202 -8.31 -3.78 5.54
C MET A 202 -9.69 -3.31 5.10
N VAL A 203 -9.73 -2.25 4.29
CA VAL A 203 -10.93 -1.80 3.58
C VAL A 203 -10.59 -1.72 2.11
N ARG A 204 -11.35 -2.40 1.27
CA ARG A 204 -11.24 -2.36 -0.19
C ARG A 204 -12.57 -1.87 -0.76
N ARG A 205 -12.50 -0.96 -1.71
CA ARG A 205 -13.66 -0.50 -2.46
C ARG A 205 -13.46 -0.78 -3.94
N SER A 206 -14.44 -1.42 -4.56
CA SER A 206 -14.46 -1.58 -6.00
C SER A 206 -14.59 -0.22 -6.69
N GLN A 207 -13.71 0.05 -7.62
CA GLN A 207 -13.81 1.24 -8.46
C GLN A 207 -14.89 1.08 -9.54
N LYS A 208 -15.31 -0.15 -9.81
CA LYS A 208 -16.34 -0.46 -10.80
C LYS A 208 -17.75 -0.36 -10.23
N THR A 209 -18.01 -1.02 -9.09
CA THR A 209 -19.37 -1.15 -8.52
C THR A 209 -19.59 -0.25 -7.31
N GLY A 210 -18.53 0.23 -6.66
CA GLY A 210 -18.60 0.92 -5.37
C GLY A 210 -18.73 -0.01 -4.18
N GLU A 211 -18.89 -1.32 -4.37
CA GLU A 211 -18.95 -2.33 -3.31
C GLU A 211 -17.73 -2.28 -2.40
N VAL A 212 -17.95 -2.47 -1.11
CA VAL A 212 -16.90 -2.45 -0.09
C VAL A 212 -16.74 -3.80 0.58
N GLN A 213 -15.48 -4.20 0.74
CA GLN A 213 -15.06 -5.39 1.46
C GLN A 213 -14.15 -5.02 2.61
N ILE A 214 -14.40 -5.57 3.80
CA ILE A 214 -13.62 -5.31 5.01
C ILE A 214 -13.04 -6.62 5.55
N ILE A 215 -11.78 -6.57 6.01
CA ILE A 215 -11.18 -7.65 6.77
C ILE A 215 -10.67 -7.10 8.10
N PHE A 216 -11.16 -7.66 9.20
CA PHE A 216 -10.59 -7.46 10.52
C PHE A 216 -9.55 -8.54 10.81
N VAL A 217 -8.29 -8.16 10.98
CA VAL A 217 -7.25 -9.09 11.43
C VAL A 217 -7.21 -9.05 12.95
N THR A 218 -7.46 -10.18 13.59
CA THR A 218 -7.52 -10.30 15.05
C THR A 218 -6.45 -11.24 15.58
N SER A 219 -5.88 -10.92 16.73
CA SER A 219 -4.91 -11.78 17.41
C SER A 219 -5.56 -12.71 18.44
N THR A 220 -6.83 -12.50 18.73
CA THR A 220 -7.67 -13.35 19.60
C THR A 220 -8.83 -13.91 18.79
N PRO A 221 -9.33 -15.10 19.13
CA PRO A 221 -10.56 -15.64 18.56
C PRO A 221 -11.75 -14.70 18.80
N ILE A 222 -12.77 -14.83 17.98
CA ILE A 222 -14.06 -14.16 18.10
C ILE A 222 -15.18 -15.18 18.27
N ILE A 223 -16.37 -14.77 18.69
CA ILE A 223 -17.58 -15.62 18.67
C ILE A 223 -18.39 -15.24 17.42
N LEU A 224 -18.82 -16.28 16.69
CA LEU A 224 -19.69 -16.19 15.54
C LEU A 224 -20.85 -17.15 15.79
N ASP A 225 -22.09 -16.66 15.71
CA ASP A 225 -23.31 -17.48 15.92
C ASP A 225 -23.26 -18.32 17.21
N GLY A 226 -22.71 -17.77 18.28
CA GLY A 226 -22.54 -18.45 19.56
C GLY A 226 -21.36 -19.42 19.64
N GLN A 227 -20.61 -19.63 18.54
CA GLN A 227 -19.43 -20.48 18.51
C GLN A 227 -18.14 -19.66 18.50
N VAL A 228 -17.09 -20.15 19.16
CA VAL A 228 -15.76 -19.52 19.16
C VAL A 228 -15.03 -19.87 17.88
N TRP A 229 -14.61 -18.85 17.15
CA TRP A 229 -13.83 -19.01 15.93
C TRP A 229 -12.46 -18.32 15.99
N PRO A 230 -11.37 -18.96 15.58
CA PRO A 230 -11.29 -20.40 15.33
C PRO A 230 -11.51 -21.19 16.61
N GLU A 231 -11.98 -22.43 16.50
CA GLU A 231 -12.22 -23.31 17.65
C GLU A 231 -11.03 -23.32 18.61
N LEU A 232 -11.32 -23.08 19.86
CA LEU A 232 -10.34 -23.14 20.95
C LEU A 232 -10.38 -24.50 21.61
N ARG A 233 -9.22 -24.95 22.15
CA ARG A 233 -9.13 -26.17 22.98
C ARG A 233 -9.83 -26.01 24.34
N GLU A 234 -10.00 -24.76 24.77
CA GLU A 234 -10.61 -24.41 26.06
C GLU A 234 -11.77 -23.43 25.83
N GLU A 235 -12.78 -23.46 26.68
CA GLU A 235 -13.88 -22.49 26.62
C GLU A 235 -13.39 -21.05 26.86
N PRO A 236 -13.89 -20.09 26.08
CA PRO A 236 -13.52 -18.70 26.25
C PRO A 236 -13.98 -18.17 27.62
N SER A 237 -13.14 -17.39 28.26
CA SER A 237 -13.46 -16.70 29.51
C SER A 237 -14.67 -15.77 29.36
N LYS A 238 -15.35 -15.46 30.46
CA LYS A 238 -16.49 -14.52 30.47
C LYS A 238 -16.12 -13.15 29.85
N ARG A 239 -14.88 -12.68 30.03
CA ARG A 239 -14.39 -11.44 29.45
C ARG A 239 -14.28 -11.51 27.91
N GLN A 240 -13.82 -12.64 27.40
CA GLN A 240 -13.75 -12.89 25.95
C GLN A 240 -15.17 -12.97 25.37
N LYS A 241 -16.10 -13.73 25.98
CA LYS A 241 -17.50 -13.79 25.54
C LYS A 241 -18.15 -12.41 25.44
N ASN A 242 -17.91 -11.53 26.43
CA ASN A 242 -18.43 -10.15 26.38
C ASN A 242 -17.81 -9.29 25.26
N SER A 243 -16.53 -9.46 24.97
CA SER A 243 -15.86 -8.75 23.86
C SER A 243 -16.46 -9.13 22.51
N PHE A 244 -16.89 -10.37 22.36
CA PHE A 244 -17.46 -10.89 21.11
C PHE A 244 -18.86 -10.33 20.83
N VAL A 245 -19.72 -10.27 21.85
CA VAL A 245 -21.04 -9.64 21.73
C VAL A 245 -20.92 -8.15 21.34
N LYS A 246 -19.89 -7.48 21.82
CA LYS A 246 -19.61 -6.10 21.45
C LYS A 246 -19.13 -5.99 19.98
N PHE A 247 -18.39 -6.98 19.49
CA PHE A 247 -17.93 -7.01 18.11
C PHE A 247 -19.12 -7.17 17.13
N ASP A 248 -20.07 -8.06 17.40
CA ASP A 248 -21.29 -8.22 16.61
C ASP A 248 -22.11 -6.92 16.55
N LYS A 249 -22.26 -6.22 17.69
CA LYS A 249 -22.91 -4.91 17.73
C LYS A 249 -22.18 -3.85 16.91
N MET A 250 -20.86 -3.91 16.92
CA MET A 250 -20.04 -3.02 16.08
C MET A 250 -20.27 -3.33 14.58
N LEU A 251 -20.30 -4.59 14.20
CA LEU A 251 -20.55 -4.98 12.80
C LEU A 251 -21.92 -4.52 12.34
N SER A 252 -22.98 -4.76 13.14
CA SER A 252 -24.34 -4.29 12.82
C SER A 252 -24.37 -2.76 12.62
N ALA A 253 -23.80 -2.00 13.56
CA ALA A 253 -23.74 -0.53 13.44
C ALA A 253 -22.93 -0.07 12.23
N LEU A 254 -21.90 -0.80 11.84
CA LEU A 254 -21.07 -0.48 10.67
C LEU A 254 -21.83 -0.73 9.35
N THR A 255 -22.51 -1.87 9.25
CA THR A 255 -23.27 -2.25 8.03
C THR A 255 -24.58 -1.48 7.89
N GLU A 256 -25.18 -1.03 8.99
CA GLU A 256 -26.32 -0.09 8.97
C GLU A 256 -25.94 1.30 8.48
N GLU A 257 -24.73 1.78 8.77
CA GLU A 257 -24.24 3.11 8.38
C GLU A 257 -23.75 3.13 6.92
N PHE A 258 -23.18 2.03 6.42
CA PHE A 258 -22.57 1.93 5.09
C PHE A 258 -23.17 0.78 4.30
N GLU A 259 -24.23 1.07 3.54
CA GLU A 259 -24.96 0.08 2.72
C GLU A 259 -24.06 -0.54 1.62
N GLU A 260 -23.01 0.15 1.20
CA GLU A 260 -22.04 -0.36 0.22
C GLU A 260 -21.16 -1.50 0.74
N ILE A 261 -21.16 -1.80 2.04
CA ILE A 261 -20.42 -2.92 2.60
C ILE A 261 -21.15 -4.22 2.30
N VAL A 262 -20.64 -4.95 1.33
CA VAL A 262 -21.23 -6.24 0.88
C VAL A 262 -20.51 -7.45 1.51
N THR A 263 -19.26 -7.29 1.97
CA THR A 263 -18.47 -8.37 2.57
C THR A 263 -17.74 -7.89 3.81
N VAL A 264 -17.90 -8.60 4.92
CA VAL A 264 -17.03 -8.47 6.09
C VAL A 264 -16.44 -9.82 6.44
N ALA A 265 -15.11 -9.87 6.57
CA ALA A 265 -14.39 -11.07 6.96
C ALA A 265 -13.54 -10.83 8.20
N VAL A 266 -13.23 -11.89 8.92
CA VAL A 266 -12.22 -11.89 9.98
C VAL A 266 -11.09 -12.84 9.60
N ASN A 267 -9.87 -12.38 9.83
CA ASN A 267 -8.66 -13.19 9.70
C ASN A 267 -8.01 -13.35 11.07
N PHE A 268 -7.73 -14.58 11.46
CA PHE A 268 -7.10 -14.88 12.74
C PHE A 268 -5.60 -14.98 12.60
N HIS A 269 -4.89 -14.06 13.26
CA HIS A 269 -3.44 -13.96 13.24
C HIS A 269 -2.84 -13.84 14.65
N PRO A 270 -2.65 -14.96 15.38
CA PRO A 270 -2.16 -14.96 16.76
C PRO A 270 -0.64 -14.76 16.86
N ARG A 271 0.12 -14.92 15.77
CA ARG A 271 1.59 -14.88 15.78
C ARG A 271 2.12 -13.45 15.82
N LYS A 272 3.27 -13.24 16.46
CA LYS A 272 4.02 -11.98 16.42
C LYS A 272 4.99 -11.98 15.24
N THR A 273 4.46 -11.88 14.03
CA THR A 273 5.24 -11.79 12.78
C THR A 273 4.91 -10.50 12.04
N SER A 274 5.73 -10.16 11.05
CA SER A 274 5.49 -9.03 10.13
C SER A 274 4.42 -9.35 9.07
N GLU A 275 4.00 -10.60 8.96
CA GLU A 275 2.89 -10.99 8.11
C GLU A 275 1.61 -10.26 8.54
N ILE A 276 0.80 -9.90 7.57
CA ILE A 276 -0.43 -9.16 7.81
C ILE A 276 -1.57 -10.11 8.14
N TYR A 277 -1.68 -11.20 7.38
CA TYR A 277 -2.72 -12.19 7.52
C TYR A 277 -2.21 -13.47 8.17
N GLY A 278 -3.03 -14.05 9.02
CA GLY A 278 -2.89 -15.44 9.47
C GLY A 278 -3.45 -16.42 8.44
N GLU A 279 -3.37 -17.69 8.78
CA GLU A 279 -3.76 -18.78 7.87
C GLU A 279 -5.28 -18.88 7.66
N ARG A 280 -6.09 -18.51 8.65
CA ARG A 280 -7.55 -18.72 8.67
C ARG A 280 -8.30 -17.42 8.45
N THR A 281 -9.20 -17.42 7.48
CA THR A 281 -10.12 -16.31 7.20
C THR A 281 -11.54 -16.87 7.13
N GLN A 282 -12.49 -16.15 7.68
CA GLN A 282 -13.91 -16.46 7.62
C GLN A 282 -14.71 -15.22 7.27
N VAL A 283 -15.66 -15.37 6.35
CA VAL A 283 -16.66 -14.34 6.04
C VAL A 283 -17.74 -14.37 7.13
N LEU A 284 -18.08 -13.20 7.66
CA LEU A 284 -19.04 -13.02 8.74
C LEU A 284 -20.37 -12.45 8.25
N PHE A 285 -20.27 -11.43 7.40
CA PHE A 285 -21.39 -10.75 6.80
C PHE A 285 -21.17 -10.82 5.30
N ASN A 286 -22.17 -11.31 4.58
CA ASN A 286 -22.11 -11.47 3.15
C ASN A 286 -23.48 -11.23 2.53
N GLU A 287 -23.68 -10.09 1.95
CA GLU A 287 -24.55 -10.04 0.79
C GLU A 287 -23.88 -10.79 -0.37
N LYS A 288 -22.54 -10.70 -0.43
CA LYS A 288 -21.66 -11.47 -1.30
C LYS A 288 -20.39 -11.91 -0.55
N GLU A 289 -19.85 -13.08 -0.86
CA GLU A 289 -18.56 -13.55 -0.32
C GLU A 289 -17.35 -12.82 -0.95
N THR A 290 -17.57 -12.21 -2.11
CA THR A 290 -16.60 -11.50 -2.95
C THR A 290 -17.10 -10.10 -3.26
N ILE A 291 -16.23 -9.25 -3.80
CA ILE A 291 -16.62 -8.00 -4.48
C ILE A 291 -16.32 -8.10 -5.97
N THR A 292 -17.15 -7.45 -6.77
CA THR A 292 -16.95 -7.39 -8.21
C THR A 292 -16.03 -6.23 -8.55
N GLU A 293 -14.90 -6.49 -9.21
CA GLU A 293 -13.98 -5.47 -9.70
C GLU A 293 -13.81 -5.60 -11.22
N GLY A 294 -13.26 -4.59 -11.88
CA GLY A 294 -13.12 -4.55 -13.32
C GLY A 294 -11.71 -4.19 -13.79
N VAL A 295 -11.25 -4.87 -14.84
CA VAL A 295 -10.04 -4.48 -15.56
C VAL A 295 -10.27 -4.62 -17.07
N LEU A 296 -10.02 -3.56 -17.82
CA LEU A 296 -10.37 -3.49 -19.24
C LEU A 296 -11.87 -3.84 -19.44
N ASP A 297 -12.18 -4.83 -20.30
CA ASP A 297 -13.54 -5.29 -20.60
C ASP A 297 -13.95 -6.53 -19.76
N TYR A 298 -13.26 -6.82 -18.67
CA TYR A 298 -13.50 -8.00 -17.84
C TYR A 298 -13.92 -7.63 -16.43
N GLU A 299 -14.74 -8.48 -15.83
CA GLU A 299 -15.15 -8.43 -14.43
C GLU A 299 -14.55 -9.61 -13.68
N PHE A 300 -14.20 -9.37 -12.41
CA PHE A 300 -13.60 -10.35 -11.52
C PHE A 300 -14.34 -10.34 -10.20
N GLU A 301 -14.57 -11.53 -9.66
CA GLU A 301 -14.97 -11.69 -8.29
C GLU A 301 -13.74 -11.83 -7.41
N LEU A 302 -13.57 -10.94 -6.45
CA LEU A 302 -12.38 -10.89 -5.60
C LEU A 302 -12.71 -11.37 -4.19
N SER A 303 -12.13 -12.49 -3.81
CA SER A 303 -12.12 -12.99 -2.43
C SER A 303 -11.39 -12.02 -1.49
N PRO A 304 -11.66 -12.04 -0.17
CA PRO A 304 -11.09 -11.10 0.79
C PRO A 304 -9.57 -11.00 0.75
N ARG A 305 -8.86 -12.11 0.58
CA ARG A 305 -7.39 -12.15 0.55
C ARG A 305 -6.77 -12.01 -0.84
N ALA A 306 -7.59 -12.03 -1.90
CA ALA A 306 -7.10 -11.92 -3.27
C ALA A 306 -6.29 -10.64 -3.48
N PHE A 307 -5.17 -10.79 -4.19
CA PHE A 307 -4.39 -9.63 -4.64
C PHE A 307 -5.08 -8.97 -5.82
N TYR A 308 -5.18 -7.65 -5.77
CA TYR A 308 -5.58 -6.83 -6.89
C TYR A 308 -4.80 -5.51 -6.87
N GLN A 309 -4.59 -4.89 -8.03
CA GLN A 309 -3.83 -3.65 -8.14
C GLN A 309 -4.52 -2.51 -7.38
N LEU A 310 -3.72 -1.77 -6.59
CA LEU A 310 -4.22 -0.69 -5.74
C LEU A 310 -4.75 0.52 -6.50
N ASN A 311 -4.34 0.65 -7.75
CA ASN A 311 -4.68 1.72 -8.65
C ASN A 311 -5.30 1.12 -9.90
N SER A 312 -6.63 0.95 -9.91
CA SER A 312 -7.36 0.30 -11.00
C SER A 312 -7.25 1.08 -12.31
N GLU A 313 -7.22 2.42 -12.26
CA GLU A 313 -7.08 3.27 -13.45
C GLU A 313 -5.73 3.02 -14.14
N GLN A 314 -4.62 3.07 -13.40
CA GLN A 314 -3.30 2.81 -13.95
C GLN A 314 -3.06 1.33 -14.27
N ALA A 315 -3.74 0.41 -13.60
CA ALA A 315 -3.72 -1.01 -13.98
C ALA A 315 -4.31 -1.22 -15.39
N ASN A 316 -5.41 -0.54 -15.71
CA ASN A 316 -6.00 -0.56 -17.05
C ASN A 316 -5.04 -0.03 -18.12
N VAL A 317 -4.35 1.08 -17.85
CA VAL A 317 -3.33 1.64 -18.75
C VAL A 317 -2.18 0.65 -18.92
N LEU A 318 -1.64 0.12 -17.81
CA LEU A 318 -0.53 -0.84 -17.81
C LEU A 318 -0.84 -2.09 -18.63
N TYR A 319 -2.01 -2.70 -18.38
CA TYR A 319 -2.41 -3.92 -19.08
C TYR A 319 -2.73 -3.65 -20.54
N GLY A 320 -3.34 -2.50 -20.86
CA GLY A 320 -3.56 -2.08 -22.24
C GLY A 320 -2.26 -1.95 -23.01
N GLU A 321 -1.24 -1.32 -22.44
CA GLU A 321 0.09 -1.18 -23.06
C GLU A 321 0.83 -2.53 -23.15
N ALA A 322 0.73 -3.38 -22.13
CA ALA A 322 1.30 -4.72 -22.14
C ALA A 322 0.71 -5.57 -23.28
N VAL A 323 -0.61 -5.55 -23.47
CA VAL A 323 -1.30 -6.26 -24.57
C VAL A 323 -0.89 -5.70 -25.94
N LYS A 324 -0.76 -4.37 -26.08
CA LYS A 324 -0.25 -3.75 -27.32
C LYS A 324 1.17 -4.18 -27.62
N ALA A 325 2.05 -4.18 -26.62
CA ALA A 325 3.46 -4.58 -26.78
C ALA A 325 3.60 -6.07 -27.11
N LEU A 326 2.79 -6.93 -26.51
CA LEU A 326 2.76 -8.37 -26.81
C LEU A 326 2.33 -8.64 -28.27
N ASN A 327 1.48 -7.79 -28.84
CA ASN A 327 0.94 -7.93 -30.21
C ASN A 327 0.45 -9.36 -30.51
N PRO A 328 -0.46 -9.93 -29.68
CA PRO A 328 -0.82 -11.34 -29.73
C PRO A 328 -1.53 -11.71 -31.03
N LYS A 329 -1.30 -12.92 -31.53
CA LYS A 329 -1.92 -13.50 -32.73
C LYS A 329 -2.91 -14.59 -32.34
N LYS A 330 -3.91 -14.84 -33.20
CA LYS A 330 -4.98 -15.83 -32.97
C LYS A 330 -4.46 -17.25 -32.70
N ASP A 331 -3.32 -17.62 -33.26
CA ASP A 331 -2.74 -18.96 -33.10
C ASP A 331 -1.76 -19.07 -31.93
N ASP A 332 -1.47 -17.94 -31.22
CA ASP A 332 -0.55 -17.92 -30.09
C ASP A 332 -1.13 -18.68 -28.89
N ARG A 333 -0.24 -19.33 -28.15
CA ARG A 333 -0.49 -19.89 -26.83
C ARG A 333 0.30 -19.08 -25.82
N VAL A 334 -0.38 -18.48 -24.88
CA VAL A 334 0.22 -17.57 -23.88
C VAL A 334 0.28 -18.27 -22.54
N ILE A 335 1.40 -18.10 -21.83
CA ILE A 335 1.56 -18.48 -20.44
C ILE A 335 1.58 -17.19 -19.62
N ASP A 336 0.66 -17.07 -18.66
CA ASP A 336 0.62 -16.03 -17.64
C ASP A 336 1.20 -16.63 -16.35
N ALA A 337 2.51 -16.48 -16.19
CA ALA A 337 3.24 -16.95 -15.02
C ALA A 337 3.06 -15.95 -13.87
N TYR A 338 2.70 -16.46 -12.69
CA TYR A 338 2.35 -15.64 -11.52
C TYR A 338 1.08 -14.81 -11.78
N CYS A 339 0.06 -15.46 -12.33
CA CYS A 339 -1.13 -14.80 -12.89
C CYS A 339 -2.00 -14.10 -11.83
N GLY A 340 -1.87 -14.44 -10.54
CA GLY A 340 -2.81 -13.98 -9.53
C GLY A 340 -4.25 -14.39 -9.91
N VAL A 341 -5.17 -13.44 -9.91
CA VAL A 341 -6.56 -13.64 -10.37
C VAL A 341 -6.68 -13.59 -11.91
N GLY A 342 -5.58 -13.68 -12.66
CA GLY A 342 -5.57 -13.83 -14.11
C GLY A 342 -5.78 -12.54 -14.92
N THR A 343 -5.62 -11.36 -14.34
CA THR A 343 -5.94 -10.07 -14.99
C THR A 343 -5.25 -9.85 -16.33
N ILE A 344 -3.95 -10.20 -16.47
CA ILE A 344 -3.20 -10.07 -17.73
C ILE A 344 -3.61 -11.17 -18.70
N GLY A 345 -3.72 -12.40 -18.22
CA GLY A 345 -4.16 -13.54 -19.02
C GLY A 345 -5.51 -13.29 -19.68
N PHE A 346 -6.49 -12.80 -18.93
CA PHE A 346 -7.80 -12.45 -19.47
C PHE A 346 -7.74 -11.29 -20.47
N ALA A 347 -6.89 -10.29 -20.25
CA ALA A 347 -6.71 -9.17 -21.18
C ALA A 347 -6.28 -9.61 -22.59
N VAL A 348 -5.62 -10.75 -22.73
CA VAL A 348 -5.20 -11.33 -24.01
C VAL A 348 -6.08 -12.48 -24.49
N ALA A 349 -6.91 -13.08 -23.64
CA ALA A 349 -7.62 -14.33 -23.91
C ALA A 349 -8.45 -14.33 -25.21
N LYS A 350 -9.16 -13.23 -25.50
CA LYS A 350 -9.95 -13.09 -26.76
C LYS A 350 -9.11 -12.95 -28.02
N LYS A 351 -7.80 -12.71 -27.90
CA LYS A 351 -6.88 -12.41 -29.01
C LYS A 351 -5.97 -13.57 -29.38
N VAL A 352 -5.97 -14.66 -28.59
CA VAL A 352 -5.05 -15.79 -28.71
C VAL A 352 -5.79 -17.11 -28.76
N LYS A 353 -5.09 -18.20 -29.07
CA LYS A 353 -5.65 -19.54 -29.11
C LYS A 353 -5.95 -20.09 -27.72
N SER A 354 -5.05 -19.85 -26.77
CA SER A 354 -5.21 -20.27 -25.37
C SER A 354 -4.32 -19.47 -24.43
N VAL A 355 -4.77 -19.33 -23.19
CA VAL A 355 -3.98 -18.79 -22.08
C VAL A 355 -3.85 -19.86 -21.01
N HIS A 356 -2.66 -19.99 -20.42
CA HIS A 356 -2.38 -20.86 -19.28
C HIS A 356 -1.90 -20.00 -18.11
N GLY A 357 -2.74 -19.83 -17.09
CA GLY A 357 -2.38 -19.13 -15.88
C GLY A 357 -1.75 -20.07 -14.85
N MET A 358 -0.72 -19.58 -14.12
CA MET A 358 -0.09 -20.29 -13.01
C MET A 358 0.13 -19.33 -11.83
N ASP A 359 -0.30 -19.73 -10.64
CA ASP A 359 0.00 -19.04 -9.38
C ASP A 359 0.11 -20.04 -8.23
N ILE A 360 0.85 -19.67 -7.18
CA ILE A 360 1.00 -20.50 -5.98
C ILE A 360 -0.12 -20.28 -4.97
N THR A 361 -0.92 -19.22 -5.13
CA THR A 361 -1.98 -18.81 -4.21
C THR A 361 -3.30 -19.49 -4.60
N PRO A 362 -3.79 -20.49 -3.84
CA PRO A 362 -5.01 -21.24 -4.20
C PRO A 362 -6.23 -20.35 -4.36
N GLU A 363 -6.41 -19.35 -3.48
CA GLU A 363 -7.52 -18.39 -3.54
C GLU A 363 -7.52 -17.59 -4.84
N SER A 364 -6.33 -17.13 -5.28
CA SER A 364 -6.20 -16.40 -6.54
C SER A 364 -6.57 -17.27 -7.76
N ILE A 365 -6.18 -18.55 -7.75
CA ILE A 365 -6.55 -19.49 -8.80
C ILE A 365 -8.03 -19.81 -8.77
N PHE A 366 -8.63 -19.85 -7.59
CA PHE A 366 -10.08 -20.03 -7.45
C PHE A 366 -10.84 -18.84 -8.05
N ASP A 367 -10.42 -17.61 -7.72
CA ASP A 367 -11.01 -16.38 -8.25
C ASP A 367 -10.78 -16.22 -9.77
N ALA A 368 -9.72 -16.84 -10.33
CA ALA A 368 -9.41 -16.83 -11.77
C ALA A 368 -10.23 -17.82 -12.61
N ARG A 369 -11.00 -18.73 -12.01
CA ARG A 369 -11.83 -19.76 -12.69
C ARG A 369 -13.27 -19.34 -12.85
#